data_5a1fe60f3d5194aa0d66f312149bb9d7
#
_entry.id   5a1fe60f3d5194aa0d66f312149bb9d7
#
_cell.length_a   1.000
_cell.length_b   1.000
_cell.length_c   1.000
_cell.angle_alpha   90.00
_cell.angle_beta   90.00
_cell.angle_gamma   90.00
#
_symmetry.space_group_name_H-M   'P 1'
#
loop_
_entity.id
_entity.type
_entity.pdbx_description
1 polymer ?
#
loop_
_entity_poly.entity_id
_entity_poly.type
_entity_poly.pdbx_seq_one_letter_code
_entity_poly.pdbx_strand_id
1 'polypeptide(L)'
;MPTPVSIAGRNLGCDRGVYLKDPCNGHGPAEFVRGRYEVAALAMRLEVELQRRRTIGAGGAGEPFRFSHAVRGGAACFGSTPLGSFSPRALGFALFVPPTARGIDAIRRHFAALRQPSRIVLCEGAVPLAGHRLLERAGFAREHEAGVGWSLGAEASARLVRSVRVSLPDGRRRGVSVERLAGANAAAFVGISTAGFGLRGRARFFARSAARLISAHPRTSVAVLARYDGRPAGSGGLFIHRGAGLLFAGSVTEAHRGRGIQPALIAARVAHGFERGSRTFFAQTAPDGASARNFADAGFRRHAVLALWTLTD
;
A
#
# COMPACT_ATOMS: atom_id res chain seq x y z
N MET A 1 -7.15 15.32 -30.56
CA MET A 1 -7.94 15.33 -29.31
C MET A 1 -7.95 13.91 -28.77
N PRO A 2 -7.32 13.61 -27.63
CA PRO A 2 -7.38 12.27 -27.08
C PRO A 2 -8.72 12.12 -26.31
N THR A 3 -9.48 11.12 -26.69
CA THR A 3 -10.70 10.65 -26.06
C THR A 3 -10.47 10.28 -24.58
N PRO A 4 -11.36 10.63 -23.66
CA PRO A 4 -11.26 10.21 -22.29
C PRO A 4 -11.45 8.69 -22.19
N VAL A 5 -10.53 8.01 -21.52
CA VAL A 5 -10.64 6.59 -21.18
C VAL A 5 -11.82 6.43 -20.23
N SER A 6 -12.94 5.95 -20.78
CA SER A 6 -14.11 5.53 -20.02
C SER A 6 -13.73 4.34 -19.14
N ILE A 7 -13.72 4.54 -17.81
CA ILE A 7 -13.70 3.45 -16.84
C ILE A 7 -15.12 2.87 -16.82
N ALA A 8 -15.38 1.93 -17.72
CA ALA A 8 -16.59 1.11 -17.67
C ALA A 8 -16.49 0.15 -16.48
N GLY A 9 -16.90 0.58 -15.33
CA GLY A 9 -17.18 -0.20 -14.15
C GLY A 9 -18.53 0.23 -13.62
N ARG A 10 -19.49 -0.69 -13.64
CA ARG A 10 -20.90 -0.54 -13.26
C ARG A 10 -21.13 0.62 -12.29
N ASN A 11 -22.04 1.52 -12.68
CA ASN A 11 -22.65 2.52 -11.82
C ASN A 11 -23.07 1.91 -10.47
N LEU A 12 -22.18 1.99 -9.49
CA LEU A 12 -22.59 2.01 -8.10
C LEU A 12 -23.06 3.44 -7.90
N GLY A 13 -24.39 3.63 -7.94
CA GLY A 13 -25.03 4.91 -7.79
C GLY A 13 -24.48 5.68 -6.59
N CYS A 14 -23.55 6.55 -6.86
CA CYS A 14 -23.19 7.68 -6.01
C CYS A 14 -24.01 8.86 -6.49
N ASP A 15 -25.33 8.71 -6.37
CA ASP A 15 -26.22 9.84 -6.45
C ASP A 15 -26.34 10.43 -5.05
N ARG A 16 -26.10 11.76 -5.01
CA ARG A 16 -26.37 12.73 -3.95
C ARG A 16 -25.22 13.12 -3.05
N GLY A 17 -24.60 14.20 -3.50
CA GLY A 17 -23.86 15.19 -2.72
C GLY A 17 -24.54 15.72 -1.46
N VAL A 18 -24.54 14.93 -0.38
CA VAL A 18 -25.02 15.35 0.94
C VAL A 18 -23.87 15.58 1.94
N TYR A 19 -22.66 15.26 1.55
CA TYR A 19 -21.53 15.34 2.49
C TYR A 19 -20.48 16.30 2.01
N LEU A 20 -20.70 17.62 2.12
CA LEU A 20 -19.62 18.62 2.21
C LEU A 20 -20.22 20.02 1.98
N LYS A 21 -20.67 20.66 3.04
CA LYS A 21 -20.69 22.11 3.14
C LYS A 21 -19.64 22.48 4.17
N ASP A 22 -18.50 22.96 3.68
CA ASP A 22 -17.53 23.69 4.49
C ASP A 22 -17.35 25.08 3.87
N PRO A 23 -17.52 26.16 4.61
CA PRO A 23 -17.74 27.50 4.07
C PRO A 23 -16.48 28.36 4.04
N CYS A 24 -15.38 27.94 3.41
CA CYS A 24 -14.22 28.83 3.24
C CYS A 24 -13.51 28.64 1.91
N ASN A 25 -13.65 29.68 1.05
CA ASN A 25 -12.91 29.99 -0.17
C ASN A 25 -13.30 29.36 -1.50
N GLY A 26 -13.76 30.17 -2.35
CA GLY A 26 -14.13 30.31 -3.76
C GLY A 26 -13.46 29.49 -4.86
N HIS A 27 -12.88 28.32 -4.61
CA HIS A 27 -12.67 27.23 -5.55
C HIS A 27 -12.96 25.93 -4.81
N GLY A 28 -14.04 25.28 -5.23
CA GLY A 28 -14.76 24.19 -4.62
C GLY A 28 -14.02 23.22 -3.71
N PRO A 29 -14.23 23.31 -2.38
CA PRO A 29 -13.77 22.29 -1.44
C PRO A 29 -14.34 20.92 -1.78
N ALA A 30 -15.47 20.84 -2.47
CA ALA A 30 -16.10 19.60 -2.92
C ALA A 30 -15.27 18.83 -3.97
N GLU A 31 -14.66 19.49 -4.95
CA GLU A 31 -13.79 18.83 -5.94
C GLU A 31 -12.47 18.36 -5.33
N PHE A 32 -11.90 19.13 -4.43
CA PHE A 32 -10.65 18.77 -3.76
C PHE A 32 -10.83 17.55 -2.83
N VAL A 33 -11.94 17.50 -2.10
CA VAL A 33 -12.27 16.35 -1.21
C VAL A 33 -12.67 15.14 -2.05
N ARG A 34 -13.42 15.31 -3.14
CA ARG A 34 -13.75 14.24 -4.08
C ARG A 34 -12.49 13.63 -4.68
N GLY A 35 -11.54 14.43 -5.14
CA GLY A 35 -10.27 13.95 -5.67
C GLY A 35 -9.44 13.19 -4.64
N ARG A 36 -9.37 13.65 -3.38
CA ARG A 36 -8.70 12.92 -2.29
C ARG A 36 -9.35 11.60 -1.97
N TYR A 37 -10.68 11.56 -1.93
CA TYR A 37 -11.44 10.34 -1.70
C TYR A 37 -11.17 9.30 -2.81
N GLU A 38 -11.23 9.69 -4.07
CA GLU A 38 -10.98 8.81 -5.21
C GLU A 38 -9.55 8.24 -5.19
N VAL A 39 -8.55 9.07 -4.89
CA VAL A 39 -7.16 8.67 -4.74
C VAL A 39 -6.99 7.68 -3.59
N ALA A 40 -7.56 7.97 -2.42
CA ALA A 40 -7.48 7.09 -1.25
C ALA A 40 -8.22 5.76 -1.49
N ALA A 41 -9.38 5.80 -2.15
CA ALA A 41 -10.15 4.61 -2.50
C ALA A 41 -9.38 3.71 -3.50
N LEU A 42 -8.74 4.30 -4.51
CA LEU A 42 -7.91 3.56 -5.46
C LEU A 42 -6.68 2.93 -4.76
N ALA A 43 -5.97 3.71 -3.95
CA ALA A 43 -4.84 3.22 -3.16
C ALA A 43 -5.24 2.04 -2.26
N MET A 44 -6.37 2.16 -1.57
CA MET A 44 -6.86 1.13 -0.68
C MET A 44 -7.32 -0.13 -1.43
N ARG A 45 -7.92 0.01 -2.62
CA ARG A 45 -8.26 -1.16 -3.47
C ARG A 45 -7.01 -1.93 -3.88
N LEU A 46 -5.93 -1.24 -4.22
CA LEU A 46 -4.65 -1.87 -4.53
C LEU A 46 -4.09 -2.62 -3.31
N GLU A 47 -4.13 -1.99 -2.13
CA GLU A 47 -3.67 -2.61 -0.89
C GLU A 47 -4.51 -3.85 -0.55
N VAL A 48 -5.84 -3.78 -0.64
CA VAL A 48 -6.73 -4.91 -0.41
C VAL A 48 -6.41 -6.06 -1.38
N GLU A 49 -6.23 -5.78 -2.66
CA GLU A 49 -5.92 -6.80 -3.66
C GLU A 49 -4.52 -7.41 -3.44
N LEU A 50 -3.53 -6.59 -3.09
CA LEU A 50 -2.20 -7.05 -2.70
C LEU A 50 -2.29 -8.01 -1.51
N GLN A 51 -2.98 -7.61 -0.43
CA GLN A 51 -3.12 -8.43 0.78
C GLN A 51 -3.91 -9.72 0.48
N ARG A 52 -4.98 -9.64 -0.29
CA ARG A 52 -5.75 -10.81 -0.71
C ARG A 52 -4.88 -11.85 -1.44
N ARG A 53 -4.05 -11.42 -2.37
CA ARG A 53 -3.14 -12.33 -3.09
C ARG A 53 -2.04 -12.88 -2.19
N ARG A 54 -1.53 -12.08 -1.26
CA ARG A 54 -0.56 -12.54 -0.25
C ARG A 54 -1.15 -13.61 0.67
N THR A 55 -2.41 -13.46 1.08
CA THR A 55 -3.08 -14.42 1.96
C THR A 55 -3.43 -15.71 1.24
N ILE A 56 -3.92 -15.66 0.00
CA ILE A 56 -4.21 -16.84 -0.80
C ILE A 56 -2.94 -17.65 -1.10
N GLY A 57 -1.85 -16.97 -1.45
CA GLY A 57 -0.56 -17.64 -1.75
C GLY A 57 0.21 -18.12 -0.53
N ALA A 58 -0.19 -17.73 0.68
CA ALA A 58 0.54 -18.04 1.91
C ALA A 58 0.11 -19.36 2.59
N GLY A 59 -0.98 -20.00 2.14
CA GLY A 59 -1.53 -21.22 2.73
C GLY A 59 -0.83 -22.52 2.31
N GLY A 60 0.44 -22.47 1.87
CA GLY A 60 1.20 -23.66 1.47
C GLY A 60 1.52 -24.59 2.65
N ALA A 61 1.68 -25.89 2.35
CA ALA A 61 2.11 -26.89 3.32
C ALA A 61 3.42 -26.46 4.01
N GLY A 62 3.44 -26.51 5.35
CA GLY A 62 4.60 -26.14 6.17
C GLY A 62 4.60 -24.69 6.70
N GLU A 63 3.60 -23.88 6.39
CA GLU A 63 3.49 -22.55 7.01
C GLU A 63 2.77 -22.61 8.37
N PRO A 64 3.33 -21.92 9.40
CA PRO A 64 2.75 -21.94 10.73
C PRO A 64 1.49 -21.07 10.87
N PHE A 65 1.07 -20.40 9.77
CA PHE A 65 -0.06 -19.47 9.80
C PHE A 65 -1.14 -19.88 8.81
N ARG A 66 -2.39 -19.85 9.27
CA ARG A 66 -3.58 -19.87 8.42
C ARG A 66 -4.09 -18.43 8.28
N PHE A 67 -4.27 -17.98 7.05
CA PHE A 67 -4.79 -16.65 6.75
C PHE A 67 -6.27 -16.71 6.42
N SER A 68 -7.02 -15.74 6.92
CA SER A 68 -8.42 -15.53 6.57
C SER A 68 -8.59 -14.20 5.83
N HIS A 69 -9.50 -14.19 4.87
CA HIS A 69 -9.96 -13.00 4.18
C HIS A 69 -11.47 -13.06 4.01
N ALA A 70 -12.16 -11.99 4.38
CA ALA A 70 -13.59 -11.85 4.18
C ALA A 70 -13.96 -10.39 3.94
N VAL A 71 -15.04 -10.13 3.21
CA VAL A 71 -15.62 -8.79 3.12
C VAL A 71 -16.76 -8.70 4.14
N ARG A 72 -16.68 -7.76 5.06
CA ARG A 72 -17.68 -7.50 6.09
C ARG A 72 -17.87 -6.00 6.25
N GLY A 73 -19.11 -5.55 6.35
CA GLY A 73 -19.44 -4.14 6.55
C GLY A 73 -18.81 -3.19 5.52
N GLY A 74 -18.61 -3.65 4.27
CA GLY A 74 -17.95 -2.88 3.22
C GLY A 74 -16.43 -2.77 3.33
N ALA A 75 -15.81 -3.45 4.33
CA ALA A 75 -14.37 -3.52 4.48
C ALA A 75 -13.82 -4.91 4.20
N ALA A 76 -12.59 -4.99 3.72
CA ALA A 76 -11.86 -6.24 3.57
C ALA A 76 -11.15 -6.59 4.89
N CYS A 77 -11.63 -7.62 5.57
CA CYS A 77 -11.09 -8.10 6.84
C CYS A 77 -10.02 -9.16 6.59
N PHE A 78 -8.85 -8.96 7.15
CA PHE A 78 -7.72 -9.87 7.07
C PHE A 78 -7.33 -10.34 8.47
N GLY A 79 -7.17 -11.63 8.63
CA GLY A 79 -6.76 -12.25 9.88
C GLY A 79 -5.75 -13.35 9.68
N SER A 80 -5.12 -13.81 10.75
CA SER A 80 -4.21 -14.96 10.75
C SER A 80 -4.32 -15.76 12.03
N THR A 81 -4.25 -17.10 11.93
CA THR A 81 -4.25 -17.99 13.07
C THR A 81 -3.03 -18.92 13.03
N PRO A 82 -2.23 -19.04 14.09
CA PRO A 82 -2.26 -18.21 15.30
C PRO A 82 -1.93 -16.75 15.01
N LEU A 83 -2.23 -15.86 15.96
CA LEU A 83 -1.83 -14.44 15.90
C LEU A 83 -0.33 -14.37 15.60
N GLY A 84 -0.02 -14.02 14.38
CA GLY A 84 1.35 -13.91 13.90
C GLY A 84 1.79 -12.46 13.72
N SER A 85 2.89 -12.29 13.02
CA SER A 85 3.39 -10.99 12.61
C SER A 85 2.46 -10.22 11.65
N PHE A 86 1.35 -10.83 11.23
CA PHE A 86 0.32 -10.17 10.42
C PHE A 86 -0.76 -9.63 11.35
N SER A 87 -0.77 -8.32 11.57
CA SER A 87 -1.79 -7.69 12.41
C SER A 87 -3.17 -7.84 11.77
N PRO A 88 -4.15 -8.46 12.47
CA PRO A 88 -5.52 -8.53 11.99
C PRO A 88 -6.07 -7.13 11.81
N ARG A 89 -6.73 -6.88 10.67
CA ARG A 89 -7.26 -5.56 10.36
C ARG A 89 -8.30 -5.57 9.25
N ALA A 90 -9.22 -4.63 9.30
CA ALA A 90 -10.14 -4.30 8.22
C ALA A 90 -9.60 -3.11 7.42
N LEU A 91 -9.62 -3.21 6.10
CA LEU A 91 -9.15 -2.21 5.14
C LEU A 91 -10.32 -1.70 4.30
N GLY A 92 -10.33 -0.42 3.96
CA GLY A 92 -11.31 0.18 3.05
C GLY A 92 -12.66 0.52 3.70
N PHE A 93 -12.75 0.50 5.04
CA PHE A 93 -13.93 0.96 5.76
C PHE A 93 -14.31 2.38 5.36
N ALA A 94 -15.60 2.59 5.08
CA ALA A 94 -16.18 3.86 4.63
C ALA A 94 -15.62 4.44 3.32
N LEU A 95 -14.72 3.70 2.63
CA LEU A 95 -14.20 4.09 1.30
C LEU A 95 -14.91 3.40 0.15
N PHE A 96 -15.49 2.22 0.36
CA PHE A 96 -16.11 1.45 -0.71
C PHE A 96 -17.64 1.51 -0.68
N VAL A 97 -18.18 1.60 0.53
CA VAL A 97 -19.61 1.80 0.78
C VAL A 97 -19.80 2.73 1.98
N PRO A 98 -20.93 3.43 2.10
CA PRO A 98 -21.24 4.23 3.29
C PRO A 98 -21.18 3.38 4.57
N PRO A 99 -20.59 3.90 5.66
CA PRO A 99 -20.47 3.16 6.91
C PRO A 99 -21.82 3.06 7.60
N THR A 100 -22.10 1.89 8.21
CA THR A 100 -23.30 1.63 9.01
C THR A 100 -22.95 0.93 10.31
N ALA A 101 -23.75 1.09 11.36
CA ALA A 101 -23.59 0.37 12.62
C ALA A 101 -23.61 -1.15 12.40
N ARG A 102 -24.55 -1.66 11.59
CA ARG A 102 -24.63 -3.08 11.22
C ARG A 102 -23.35 -3.57 10.54
N GLY A 103 -22.71 -2.71 9.72
CA GLY A 103 -21.44 -3.01 9.06
C GLY A 103 -20.30 -3.16 10.07
N ILE A 104 -20.22 -2.27 11.05
CA ILE A 104 -19.23 -2.34 12.13
C ILE A 104 -19.43 -3.61 12.97
N ASP A 105 -20.66 -3.93 13.32
CA ASP A 105 -20.98 -5.18 14.04
C ASP A 105 -20.60 -6.43 13.26
N ALA A 106 -20.73 -6.41 11.95
CA ALA A 106 -20.30 -7.53 11.10
C ALA A 106 -18.76 -7.68 11.12
N ILE A 107 -18.00 -6.58 11.16
CA ILE A 107 -16.54 -6.58 11.33
C ILE A 107 -16.16 -7.13 12.70
N ARG A 108 -16.82 -6.66 13.78
CA ARG A 108 -16.57 -7.13 15.15
C ARG A 108 -16.80 -8.64 15.28
N ARG A 109 -17.96 -9.14 14.83
CA ARG A 109 -18.27 -10.58 14.85
C ARG A 109 -17.26 -11.40 14.07
N HIS A 110 -16.77 -10.90 12.94
CA HIS A 110 -15.76 -11.60 12.16
C HIS A 110 -14.46 -11.81 12.93
N PHE A 111 -13.93 -10.75 13.56
CA PHE A 111 -12.69 -10.87 14.34
C PHE A 111 -12.89 -11.64 15.65
N ALA A 112 -14.05 -11.50 16.32
CA ALA A 112 -14.39 -12.29 17.50
C ALA A 112 -14.42 -13.80 17.18
N ALA A 113 -15.02 -14.20 16.06
CA ALA A 113 -15.04 -15.61 15.62
C ALA A 113 -13.61 -16.16 15.35
N LEU A 114 -12.66 -15.30 14.99
CA LEU A 114 -11.25 -15.64 14.83
C LEU A 114 -10.45 -15.55 16.14
N ARG A 115 -11.08 -15.12 17.24
CA ARG A 115 -10.41 -14.79 18.51
C ARG A 115 -9.28 -13.77 18.31
N GLN A 116 -9.55 -12.72 17.55
CA GLN A 116 -8.58 -11.68 17.19
C GLN A 116 -9.12 -10.30 17.55
N PRO A 117 -8.24 -9.34 17.87
CA PRO A 117 -8.65 -7.96 18.12
C PRO A 117 -9.28 -7.35 16.87
N SER A 118 -10.41 -6.67 17.07
CA SER A 118 -11.08 -5.93 16.00
C SER A 118 -10.33 -4.65 15.73
N ARG A 119 -9.72 -4.54 14.54
CA ARG A 119 -8.92 -3.40 14.11
C ARG A 119 -9.36 -2.91 12.75
N ILE A 120 -9.44 -1.59 12.59
CA ILE A 120 -9.84 -0.92 11.35
C ILE A 120 -8.75 0.09 10.98
N VAL A 121 -8.24 0.02 9.75
CA VAL A 121 -7.38 1.07 9.20
C VAL A 121 -8.25 2.08 8.49
N LEU A 122 -8.28 3.29 9.01
CA LEU A 122 -9.05 4.41 8.48
C LEU A 122 -8.15 5.35 7.67
N CYS A 123 -8.60 5.76 6.49
CA CYS A 123 -7.95 6.81 5.71
C CYS A 123 -8.47 8.18 6.17
N GLU A 124 -7.82 8.74 7.17
CA GLU A 124 -8.20 10.08 7.69
C GLU A 124 -8.06 11.13 6.58
N GLY A 125 -9.00 12.08 6.56
CA GLY A 125 -9.10 13.09 5.51
C GLY A 125 -9.79 12.63 4.22
N ALA A 126 -10.02 11.33 4.04
CA ALA A 126 -10.83 10.78 2.96
C ALA A 126 -12.16 10.20 3.45
N VAL A 127 -12.21 9.73 4.69
CA VAL A 127 -13.44 9.19 5.30
C VAL A 127 -14.24 10.32 5.95
N PRO A 128 -15.56 10.41 5.72
CA PRO A 128 -16.42 11.41 6.35
C PRO A 128 -16.41 11.32 7.88
N LEU A 129 -16.60 12.44 8.57
CA LEU A 129 -16.70 12.51 10.04
C LEU A 129 -17.77 11.56 10.62
N ALA A 130 -18.84 11.29 9.86
CA ALA A 130 -19.85 10.30 10.25
C ALA A 130 -19.25 8.90 10.46
N GLY A 131 -18.24 8.52 9.68
CA GLY A 131 -17.52 7.25 9.85
C GLY A 131 -16.74 7.20 11.15
N HIS A 132 -16.08 8.28 11.54
CA HIS A 132 -15.36 8.39 12.82
C HIS A 132 -16.32 8.26 14.00
N ARG A 133 -17.42 9.05 13.99
CA ARG A 133 -18.44 9.02 15.05
C ARG A 133 -19.11 7.65 15.19
N LEU A 134 -19.28 6.91 14.09
CA LEU A 134 -19.81 5.56 14.14
C LEU A 134 -18.84 4.59 14.81
N LEU A 135 -17.54 4.71 14.54
CA LEU A 135 -16.51 3.90 15.19
C LEU A 135 -16.45 4.20 16.71
N GLU A 136 -16.42 5.48 17.08
CA GLU A 136 -16.44 5.90 18.49
C GLU A 136 -17.65 5.35 19.24
N ARG A 137 -18.85 5.49 18.68
CA ARG A 137 -20.10 4.92 19.28
C ARG A 137 -20.09 3.40 19.38
N ALA A 138 -19.34 2.73 18.53
CA ALA A 138 -19.17 1.27 18.55
C ALA A 138 -18.03 0.81 19.48
N GLY A 139 -17.41 1.72 20.23
CA GLY A 139 -16.35 1.41 21.19
C GLY A 139 -14.95 1.29 20.58
N PHE A 140 -14.77 1.78 19.35
CA PHE A 140 -13.43 1.86 18.78
C PHE A 140 -12.74 3.16 19.20
N ALA A 141 -11.48 3.06 19.59
CA ALA A 141 -10.62 4.20 19.85
C ALA A 141 -9.50 4.28 18.80
N ARG A 142 -9.12 5.50 18.47
CA ARG A 142 -7.93 5.76 17.63
C ARG A 142 -6.67 5.45 18.43
N GLU A 143 -5.93 4.44 17.99
CA GLU A 143 -4.72 3.98 18.68
C GLU A 143 -3.51 4.84 18.31
N HIS A 144 -3.16 4.87 17.04
CA HIS A 144 -2.04 5.65 16.51
C HIS A 144 -2.12 5.83 14.99
N GLU A 145 -1.22 6.66 14.44
CA GLU A 145 -1.02 6.71 13.00
C GLU A 145 -0.27 5.45 12.53
N ALA A 146 -0.97 4.59 11.80
CA ALA A 146 -0.39 3.37 11.24
C ALA A 146 0.51 3.65 10.03
N GLY A 147 0.38 4.83 9.42
CA GLY A 147 1.18 5.23 8.28
C GLY A 147 0.64 6.42 7.51
N VAL A 148 1.36 6.75 6.45
CA VAL A 148 0.99 7.79 5.48
C VAL A 148 0.88 7.17 4.10
N GLY A 149 -0.21 7.46 3.41
CA GLY A 149 -0.41 7.13 2.01
C GLY A 149 0.19 8.18 1.08
N TRP A 150 0.95 7.72 0.10
CA TRP A 150 1.63 8.52 -0.92
C TRP A 150 1.10 8.17 -2.30
N SER A 151 0.93 9.18 -3.17
CA SER A 151 0.51 9.00 -4.56
C SER A 151 1.41 9.79 -5.52
N LEU A 152 1.67 9.22 -6.70
CA LEU A 152 2.36 9.84 -7.80
C LEU A 152 1.47 9.74 -9.03
N GLY A 153 0.99 10.87 -9.54
CA GLY A 153 0.12 10.93 -10.71
C GLY A 153 0.87 10.73 -12.04
N ALA A 154 0.10 10.64 -13.12
CA ALA A 154 0.60 10.28 -14.45
C ALA A 154 1.72 11.21 -14.95
N GLU A 155 1.55 12.51 -14.84
CA GLU A 155 2.52 13.50 -15.31
C GLU A 155 3.80 13.45 -14.48
N ALA A 156 3.70 13.37 -13.15
CA ALA A 156 4.85 13.27 -12.26
C ALA A 156 5.60 11.93 -12.46
N SER A 157 4.89 10.82 -12.69
CA SER A 157 5.52 9.54 -13.00
C SER A 157 6.29 9.58 -14.31
N ALA A 158 5.73 10.22 -15.35
CA ALA A 158 6.44 10.42 -16.62
C ALA A 158 7.70 11.30 -16.47
N ARG A 159 7.64 12.36 -15.67
CA ARG A 159 8.81 13.18 -15.34
C ARG A 159 9.90 12.36 -14.62
N LEU A 160 9.52 11.61 -13.60
CA LEU A 160 10.46 10.76 -12.85
C LEU A 160 11.13 9.73 -13.76
N VAL A 161 10.37 9.06 -14.64
CA VAL A 161 10.93 8.09 -15.60
C VAL A 161 11.91 8.75 -16.57
N ARG A 162 11.57 9.94 -17.09
CA ARG A 162 12.52 10.69 -17.98
C ARG A 162 13.80 11.07 -17.24
N SER A 163 13.69 11.58 -16.00
CA SER A 163 14.88 11.98 -15.23
C SER A 163 15.82 10.80 -14.97
N VAL A 164 15.27 9.62 -14.72
CA VAL A 164 16.05 8.39 -14.53
C VAL A 164 16.77 7.99 -15.82
N ARG A 165 16.09 8.00 -16.95
CA ARG A 165 16.69 7.64 -18.25
C ARG A 165 17.83 8.59 -18.66
N VAL A 166 17.67 9.88 -18.36
CA VAL A 166 18.71 10.90 -18.65
C VAL A 166 19.90 10.80 -17.70
N SER A 167 19.63 10.58 -16.41
CA SER A 167 20.67 10.56 -15.37
C SER A 167 21.41 9.23 -15.25
N LEU A 168 20.84 8.15 -15.80
CA LEU A 168 21.31 6.78 -15.63
C LEU A 168 21.17 5.99 -16.95
N PRO A 169 21.86 6.37 -18.04
CA PRO A 169 21.77 5.63 -19.29
C PRO A 169 22.12 4.13 -19.10
N ASP A 170 23.01 3.82 -18.15
CA ASP A 170 23.43 2.44 -17.83
C ASP A 170 22.74 1.86 -16.57
N GLY A 171 21.72 2.51 -16.00
CA GLY A 171 21.09 2.08 -14.75
C GLY A 171 22.00 2.23 -13.51
N ARG A 172 23.11 2.97 -13.62
CA ARG A 172 24.10 3.14 -12.54
C ARG A 172 24.14 4.57 -12.04
N ARG A 173 24.05 4.75 -10.75
CA ARG A 173 24.26 6.02 -10.05
C ARG A 173 25.37 5.84 -9.03
N ARG A 174 26.59 6.38 -9.25
CA ARG A 174 27.72 6.38 -8.31
C ARG A 174 27.80 5.06 -7.50
N GLY A 175 28.03 3.92 -8.17
CA GLY A 175 28.14 2.61 -7.53
C GLY A 175 26.80 1.89 -7.26
N VAL A 176 25.64 2.53 -7.48
CA VAL A 176 24.33 1.89 -7.32
C VAL A 176 23.85 1.37 -8.68
N SER A 177 23.53 0.08 -8.75
CA SER A 177 22.79 -0.53 -9.85
C SER A 177 21.50 -1.13 -9.34
N VAL A 178 20.43 -1.13 -10.15
CA VAL A 178 19.15 -1.77 -9.81
C VAL A 178 18.80 -2.75 -10.92
N GLU A 179 18.58 -3.99 -10.53
CA GLU A 179 18.18 -5.08 -11.42
C GLU A 179 16.80 -5.63 -11.07
N ARG A 180 16.09 -6.10 -12.07
CA ARG A 180 14.87 -6.87 -11.84
C ARG A 180 15.25 -8.29 -11.42
N LEU A 181 14.64 -8.77 -10.35
CA LEU A 181 14.81 -10.15 -9.93
C LEU A 181 13.89 -11.06 -10.76
N ALA A 182 14.48 -12.04 -11.41
CA ALA A 182 13.77 -13.20 -11.94
C ALA A 182 13.36 -14.12 -10.78
N GLY A 183 12.33 -14.97 -10.97
CA GLY A 183 11.77 -15.83 -9.92
C GLY A 183 12.78 -16.67 -9.13
N ALA A 184 13.90 -17.06 -9.76
CA ALA A 184 14.99 -17.81 -9.13
C ALA A 184 15.73 -17.05 -8.01
N ASN A 185 15.63 -15.71 -7.96
CA ASN A 185 16.36 -14.87 -7.00
C ASN A 185 15.48 -14.39 -5.83
N ALA A 186 14.36 -15.06 -5.57
CA ALA A 186 13.47 -14.73 -4.44
C ALA A 186 14.21 -14.78 -3.09
N ALA A 187 15.20 -15.65 -2.93
CA ALA A 187 16.01 -15.77 -1.72
C ALA A 187 16.79 -14.49 -1.40
N ALA A 188 17.37 -13.85 -2.43
CA ALA A 188 18.08 -12.58 -2.27
C ALA A 188 17.12 -11.46 -1.80
N PHE A 189 15.92 -11.37 -2.40
CA PHE A 189 14.87 -10.45 -1.96
C PHE A 189 14.51 -10.66 -0.49
N VAL A 190 14.28 -11.92 -0.08
CA VAL A 190 13.93 -12.27 1.31
C VAL A 190 15.07 -11.88 2.26
N GLY A 191 16.32 -12.20 1.93
CA GLY A 191 17.48 -11.87 2.73
C GLY A 191 17.63 -10.37 2.97
N ILE A 192 17.60 -9.59 1.90
CA ILE A 192 17.74 -8.12 1.95
C ILE A 192 16.54 -7.48 2.66
N SER A 193 15.30 -7.89 2.34
CA SER A 193 14.11 -7.38 3.04
C SER A 193 14.15 -7.70 4.53
N THR A 194 14.58 -8.90 4.90
CA THR A 194 14.72 -9.32 6.29
C THR A 194 15.73 -8.43 7.03
N ALA A 195 16.91 -8.24 6.46
CA ALA A 195 17.97 -7.40 7.03
C ALA A 195 17.55 -5.93 7.09
N GLY A 196 17.03 -5.37 5.99
CA GLY A 196 16.68 -3.96 5.87
C GLY A 196 15.55 -3.50 6.79
N PHE A 197 14.58 -4.39 7.06
CA PHE A 197 13.49 -4.15 8.03
C PHE A 197 13.83 -4.65 9.45
N GLY A 198 14.97 -5.25 9.69
CA GLY A 198 15.32 -5.81 11.00
C GLY A 198 14.40 -6.97 11.43
N LEU A 199 13.83 -7.73 10.48
CA LEU A 199 12.84 -8.77 10.77
C LEU A 199 13.49 -9.97 11.47
N ARG A 200 12.95 -10.37 12.62
CA ARG A 200 13.43 -11.52 13.40
C ARG A 200 12.31 -12.55 13.62
N GLY A 201 12.66 -13.79 13.87
CA GLY A 201 11.72 -14.85 14.20
C GLY A 201 10.57 -14.95 13.19
N ARG A 202 9.34 -14.95 13.71
CA ARG A 202 8.11 -15.04 12.89
C ARG A 202 7.92 -13.87 11.93
N ALA A 203 8.47 -12.67 12.23
CA ALA A 203 8.35 -11.49 11.37
C ALA A 203 9.01 -11.68 9.98
N ARG A 204 9.98 -12.60 9.83
CA ARG A 204 10.55 -12.98 8.53
C ARG A 204 9.50 -13.48 7.53
N PHE A 205 8.34 -13.89 8.03
CA PHE A 205 7.21 -14.27 7.18
C PHE A 205 6.81 -13.15 6.22
N PHE A 206 6.91 -11.88 6.61
CA PHE A 206 6.58 -10.74 5.72
C PHE A 206 7.43 -10.74 4.45
N ALA A 207 8.73 -10.91 4.57
CA ALA A 207 9.63 -10.97 3.42
C ALA A 207 9.34 -12.20 2.55
N ARG A 208 9.11 -13.37 3.16
CA ARG A 208 8.75 -14.60 2.44
C ARG A 208 7.41 -14.49 1.72
N SER A 209 6.38 -13.94 2.36
CA SER A 209 5.06 -13.75 1.73
C SER A 209 5.10 -12.78 0.55
N ALA A 210 5.94 -11.74 0.63
CA ALA A 210 6.17 -10.83 -0.48
C ALA A 210 6.88 -11.53 -1.66
N ALA A 211 7.92 -12.33 -1.37
CA ALA A 211 8.62 -13.11 -2.39
C ALA A 211 7.70 -14.11 -3.08
N ARG A 212 6.85 -14.83 -2.33
CA ARG A 212 5.86 -15.77 -2.90
C ARG A 212 4.85 -15.07 -3.80
N LEU A 213 4.32 -13.91 -3.37
CA LEU A 213 3.43 -13.11 -4.20
C LEU A 213 4.07 -12.79 -5.55
N ILE A 214 5.35 -12.34 -5.53
CA ILE A 214 6.08 -11.97 -6.73
C ILE A 214 6.28 -13.20 -7.64
N SER A 215 6.67 -14.34 -7.07
CA SER A 215 6.87 -15.59 -7.83
C SER A 215 5.55 -16.13 -8.39
N ALA A 216 4.47 -16.08 -7.62
CA ALA A 216 3.17 -16.60 -8.05
C ALA A 216 2.47 -15.69 -9.09
N HIS A 217 2.80 -14.41 -9.14
CA HIS A 217 2.12 -13.44 -10.01
C HIS A 217 3.10 -12.58 -10.82
N PRO A 218 4.00 -13.15 -11.63
CA PRO A 218 5.08 -12.42 -12.32
C PRO A 218 4.59 -11.38 -13.34
N ARG A 219 3.34 -11.50 -13.79
CA ARG A 219 2.71 -10.51 -14.69
C ARG A 219 2.26 -9.25 -13.96
N THR A 220 1.94 -9.34 -12.69
CA THR A 220 1.39 -8.23 -11.88
C THR A 220 2.26 -7.85 -10.70
N SER A 221 3.33 -8.59 -10.43
CA SER A 221 4.22 -8.32 -9.32
C SER A 221 5.68 -8.42 -9.76
N VAL A 222 6.49 -7.49 -9.28
CA VAL A 222 7.91 -7.38 -9.64
C VAL A 222 8.72 -7.19 -8.38
N ALA A 223 9.87 -7.84 -8.30
CA ALA A 223 10.92 -7.50 -7.37
C ALA A 223 12.08 -6.81 -8.07
N VAL A 224 12.67 -5.84 -7.41
CA VAL A 224 13.94 -5.23 -7.80
C VAL A 224 14.96 -5.38 -6.68
N LEU A 225 16.21 -5.55 -7.06
CA LEU A 225 17.37 -5.61 -6.17
C LEU A 225 18.29 -4.46 -6.51
N ALA A 226 18.69 -3.70 -5.51
CA ALA A 226 19.75 -2.72 -5.65
C ALA A 226 21.07 -3.31 -5.14
N ARG A 227 22.13 -3.09 -5.91
CA ARG A 227 23.53 -3.37 -5.52
C ARG A 227 24.27 -2.07 -5.32
N TYR A 228 25.14 -2.07 -4.34
CA TYR A 228 26.11 -1.01 -4.12
C TYR A 228 27.50 -1.60 -4.26
N ASP A 229 28.30 -1.10 -5.19
CA ASP A 229 29.61 -1.66 -5.56
C ASP A 229 29.56 -3.19 -5.75
N GLY A 230 28.56 -3.65 -6.51
CA GLY A 230 28.33 -5.06 -6.82
C GLY A 230 27.67 -5.88 -5.70
N ARG A 231 27.57 -5.39 -4.47
CA ARG A 231 27.01 -6.13 -3.31
C ARG A 231 25.51 -5.84 -3.14
N PRO A 232 24.67 -6.85 -2.87
CA PRO A 232 23.25 -6.64 -2.57
C PRO A 232 23.06 -5.70 -1.37
N ALA A 233 22.34 -4.61 -1.56
CA ALA A 233 22.23 -3.52 -0.61
C ALA A 233 20.79 -3.08 -0.31
N GLY A 234 19.86 -3.31 -1.23
CA GLY A 234 18.47 -2.95 -1.06
C GLY A 234 17.54 -3.78 -1.94
N SER A 235 16.27 -3.81 -1.59
CA SER A 235 15.22 -4.50 -2.36
C SER A 235 13.90 -3.74 -2.32
N GLY A 236 13.02 -4.04 -3.27
CA GLY A 236 11.67 -3.49 -3.27
C GLY A 236 10.73 -4.26 -4.17
N GLY A 237 9.45 -4.24 -3.84
CA GLY A 237 8.38 -4.82 -4.62
C GLY A 237 7.52 -3.77 -5.31
N LEU A 238 6.94 -4.15 -6.45
CA LEU A 238 5.90 -3.42 -7.16
C LEU A 238 4.76 -4.38 -7.46
N PHE A 239 3.55 -3.98 -7.12
CA PHE A 239 2.32 -4.66 -7.50
C PHE A 239 1.55 -3.79 -8.49
N ILE A 240 1.14 -4.38 -9.62
CA ILE A 240 0.43 -3.69 -10.70
C ILE A 240 -0.98 -4.26 -10.80
N HIS A 241 -1.98 -3.38 -10.78
CA HIS A 241 -3.37 -3.76 -10.95
C HIS A 241 -4.16 -2.62 -11.60
N ARG A 242 -4.88 -2.92 -12.70
CA ARG A 242 -5.76 -1.97 -13.41
C ARG A 242 -5.11 -0.62 -13.74
N GLY A 243 -3.89 -0.64 -14.28
CA GLY A 243 -3.18 0.58 -14.71
C GLY A 243 -2.57 1.42 -13.57
N ALA A 244 -2.60 0.92 -12.34
CA ALA A 244 -1.95 1.54 -11.19
C ALA A 244 -0.89 0.63 -10.57
N GLY A 245 0.12 1.22 -9.94
CA GLY A 245 1.21 0.52 -9.28
C GLY A 245 1.24 0.81 -7.77
N LEU A 246 1.43 -0.22 -6.94
CA LEU A 246 1.67 -0.09 -5.50
C LEU A 246 3.10 -0.52 -5.19
N LEU A 247 3.91 0.42 -4.71
CA LEU A 247 5.27 0.14 -4.26
C LEU A 247 5.21 -0.39 -2.83
N PHE A 248 5.76 -1.59 -2.61
CA PHE A 248 5.76 -2.25 -1.31
C PHE A 248 7.12 -2.84 -0.98
N ALA A 249 7.35 -3.20 0.29
CA ALA A 249 8.53 -3.89 0.79
C ALA A 249 9.87 -3.26 0.35
N GLY A 250 9.90 -1.93 0.22
CA GLY A 250 11.15 -1.21 -0.08
C GLY A 250 12.04 -1.14 1.15
N SER A 251 13.25 -1.70 1.08
CA SER A 251 14.20 -1.73 2.19
C SER A 251 15.63 -1.56 1.74
N VAL A 252 16.47 -1.00 2.60
CA VAL A 252 17.92 -0.86 2.43
C VAL A 252 18.57 -1.39 3.68
N THR A 253 19.59 -2.22 3.51
CA THR A 253 20.37 -2.75 4.64
C THR A 253 21.07 -1.61 5.39
N GLU A 254 21.21 -1.72 6.68
CA GLU A 254 21.69 -0.66 7.56
C GLU A 254 23.05 -0.10 7.11
N ALA A 255 24.00 -0.96 6.78
CA ALA A 255 25.33 -0.59 6.32
C ALA A 255 25.36 0.24 5.01
N HIS A 256 24.25 0.25 4.26
CA HIS A 256 24.17 0.93 2.96
C HIS A 256 23.17 2.11 2.93
N ARG A 257 22.63 2.50 4.09
CA ARG A 257 21.77 3.69 4.20
C ARG A 257 22.52 4.97 3.86
N GLY A 258 21.81 6.01 3.45
CA GLY A 258 22.42 7.30 3.07
C GLY A 258 23.12 7.34 1.72
N ARG A 259 23.15 6.23 0.96
CA ARG A 259 23.89 6.10 -0.32
C ARG A 259 23.03 6.22 -1.58
N GLY A 260 21.83 6.80 -1.48
CA GLY A 260 20.93 7.00 -2.64
C GLY A 260 20.23 5.73 -3.15
N ILE A 261 20.31 4.60 -2.42
CA ILE A 261 19.74 3.33 -2.85
C ILE A 261 18.21 3.34 -2.85
N GLN A 262 17.57 3.91 -1.81
CA GLN A 262 16.11 3.98 -1.75
C GLN A 262 15.50 4.83 -2.89
N PRO A 263 16.00 6.03 -3.21
CA PRO A 263 15.59 6.76 -4.40
C PRO A 263 15.74 5.96 -5.70
N ALA A 264 16.84 5.24 -5.89
CA ALA A 264 17.03 4.38 -7.05
C ALA A 264 16.01 3.24 -7.12
N LEU A 265 15.70 2.59 -5.99
CA LEU A 265 14.66 1.57 -5.91
C LEU A 265 13.26 2.13 -6.21
N ILE A 266 12.94 3.35 -5.75
CA ILE A 266 11.65 4.00 -6.05
C ILE A 266 11.56 4.24 -7.56
N ALA A 267 12.56 4.87 -8.14
CA ALA A 267 12.61 5.23 -9.54
C ALA A 267 12.54 4.00 -10.47
N ALA A 268 13.30 2.95 -10.18
CA ALA A 268 13.27 1.70 -10.95
C ALA A 268 11.91 1.03 -10.94
N ARG A 269 11.21 1.00 -9.78
CA ARG A 269 9.86 0.42 -9.68
C ARG A 269 8.83 1.25 -10.45
N VAL A 270 8.91 2.59 -10.37
CA VAL A 270 8.04 3.47 -11.16
C VAL A 270 8.28 3.29 -12.64
N ALA A 271 9.54 3.29 -13.10
CA ALA A 271 9.89 3.08 -14.50
C ALA A 271 9.35 1.75 -15.01
N HIS A 272 9.55 0.66 -14.25
CA HIS A 272 9.06 -0.65 -14.63
C HIS A 272 7.52 -0.74 -14.69
N GLY A 273 6.82 -0.12 -13.76
CA GLY A 273 5.36 -0.04 -13.79
C GLY A 273 4.86 0.82 -14.96
N PHE A 274 5.56 1.91 -15.26
CA PHE A 274 5.23 2.80 -16.37
C PHE A 274 5.36 2.09 -17.72
N GLU A 275 6.40 1.28 -17.91
CA GLU A 275 6.60 0.43 -19.10
C GLU A 275 5.48 -0.61 -19.25
N ARG A 276 4.87 -1.04 -18.15
CA ARG A 276 3.72 -1.96 -18.12
C ARG A 276 2.35 -1.26 -18.12
N GLY A 277 2.31 0.01 -18.47
CA GLY A 277 1.08 0.78 -18.63
C GLY A 277 0.54 1.41 -17.35
N SER A 278 1.21 1.29 -16.19
CA SER A 278 0.80 2.04 -15.00
C SER A 278 1.11 3.52 -15.17
N ARG A 279 0.17 4.37 -14.75
CA ARG A 279 0.33 5.83 -14.82
C ARG A 279 0.23 6.49 -13.46
N THR A 280 -0.37 5.82 -12.50
CA THR A 280 -0.51 6.29 -11.12
C THR A 280 0.16 5.28 -10.19
N PHE A 281 0.92 5.79 -9.22
CA PHE A 281 1.65 4.94 -8.28
C PHE A 281 1.31 5.33 -6.85
N PHE A 282 1.31 4.33 -5.98
CA PHE A 282 1.02 4.45 -4.57
C PHE A 282 2.10 3.81 -3.71
N ALA A 283 2.23 4.29 -2.49
CA ALA A 283 3.09 3.72 -1.47
C ALA A 283 2.55 4.02 -0.08
N GLN A 284 3.02 3.28 0.91
CA GLN A 284 2.77 3.55 2.33
C GLN A 284 4.11 3.60 3.08
N THR A 285 4.22 4.54 4.01
CA THR A 285 5.38 4.67 4.91
C THR A 285 4.93 4.90 6.34
N ALA A 286 5.84 4.75 7.29
CA ALA A 286 5.65 5.39 8.59
C ALA A 286 5.45 6.91 8.40
N PRO A 287 4.79 7.60 9.34
CA PRO A 287 4.48 9.03 9.21
C PRO A 287 5.72 9.88 8.96
N ASP A 288 6.79 9.62 9.69
CA ASP A 288 8.05 10.36 9.67
C ASP A 288 9.22 9.41 9.38
N GLY A 289 10.27 9.95 8.80
CA GLY A 289 11.50 9.21 8.59
C GLY A 289 12.05 9.27 7.16
N ALA A 290 13.14 8.56 6.95
CA ALA A 290 13.86 8.57 5.68
C ALA A 290 13.01 8.08 4.49
N SER A 291 12.13 7.09 4.72
CA SER A 291 11.27 6.57 3.65
C SER A 291 10.27 7.62 3.19
N ALA A 292 9.62 8.34 4.11
CA ALA A 292 8.68 9.41 3.80
C ALA A 292 9.36 10.53 3.00
N ARG A 293 10.55 10.97 3.42
CA ARG A 293 11.36 11.97 2.69
C ARG A 293 11.71 11.48 1.27
N ASN A 294 12.18 10.25 1.12
CA ASN A 294 12.53 9.70 -0.19
C ASN A 294 11.34 9.65 -1.17
N PHE A 295 10.11 9.39 -0.67
CA PHE A 295 8.92 9.44 -1.51
C PHE A 295 8.55 10.88 -1.88
N ALA A 296 8.62 11.83 -0.95
CA ALA A 296 8.40 13.26 -1.21
C ALA A 296 9.40 13.78 -2.27
N ASP A 297 10.69 13.49 -2.11
CA ASP A 297 11.76 13.88 -3.04
C ASP A 297 11.58 13.27 -4.43
N ALA A 298 11.00 12.07 -4.51
CA ALA A 298 10.64 11.43 -5.78
C ALA A 298 9.37 12.01 -6.43
N GLY A 299 8.77 13.05 -5.82
CA GLY A 299 7.59 13.75 -6.35
C GLY A 299 6.26 13.11 -5.96
N PHE A 300 6.25 12.16 -5.05
CA PHE A 300 5.00 11.65 -4.45
C PHE A 300 4.38 12.70 -3.54
N ARG A 301 3.06 12.75 -3.54
CA ARG A 301 2.27 13.62 -2.66
C ARG A 301 1.54 12.79 -1.62
N ARG A 302 1.52 13.28 -0.39
CA ARG A 302 0.71 12.70 0.70
C ARG A 302 -0.76 12.85 0.35
N HIS A 303 -1.52 11.75 0.37
CA HIS A 303 -2.96 11.77 0.09
C HIS A 303 -3.83 11.36 1.27
N ALA A 304 -3.30 10.61 2.22
CA ALA A 304 -4.04 10.18 3.41
C ALA A 304 -3.13 9.95 4.60
N VAL A 305 -3.66 10.12 5.80
CA VAL A 305 -3.15 9.53 7.03
C VAL A 305 -3.90 8.22 7.23
N LEU A 306 -3.16 7.15 7.52
CA LEU A 306 -3.71 5.85 7.85
C LEU A 306 -3.71 5.71 9.37
N ALA A 307 -4.87 5.80 9.99
CA ALA A 307 -5.00 5.64 11.43
C ALA A 307 -5.51 4.24 11.78
N LEU A 308 -4.92 3.64 12.79
CA LEU A 308 -5.39 2.39 13.35
C LEU A 308 -6.43 2.69 14.43
N TRP A 309 -7.61 2.11 14.26
CA TRP A 309 -8.71 2.13 15.23
C TRP A 309 -8.89 0.73 15.78
N THR A 310 -8.87 0.60 17.08
CA THR A 310 -8.99 -0.69 17.79
C THR A 310 -10.19 -0.66 18.70
N LEU A 311 -10.96 -1.74 18.72
CA LEU A 311 -12.05 -1.93 19.68
C LEU A 311 -11.44 -2.00 21.08
N THR A 312 -11.86 -1.11 21.94
CA THR A 312 -11.51 -1.12 23.38
C THR A 312 -12.52 -2.01 24.11
N ASP A 313 -12.03 -2.87 24.97
CA ASP A 313 -12.84 -3.73 25.86
C ASP A 313 -13.68 -2.91 26.84
#